data_c64765cd80b26771b1d23f0beaba4430
#
_entry.id   c64765cd80b26771b1d23f0beaba4430
#
_cell.length_a   1.000
_cell.length_b   1.000
_cell.length_c   1.000
_cell.angle_alpha   90.00
_cell.angle_beta   90.00
_cell.angle_gamma   90.00
#
_symmetry.space_group_name_H-M   'P 1'
#
loop_
_entity.id
_entity.type
_entity.pdbx_description
1 polymer ?
#
loop_
_entity_poly.entity_id
_entity_poly.type
_entity_poly.pdbx_seq_one_letter_code
_entity_poly.pdbx_strand_id
1 'polypeptide(L)'
;MRSLQIHVIIPDNSFNIFHHIYQVSPTIEPLKINSQKIKRAFDKCVKPGKGSGPDNLSARGLKLDDYAVAFGFSYVMEESLKSSSYPSQWKLSKVRAVPKKGNSSERGDFRPISLLNIPSKVYEGVIGETIDCHFIDGGISSQSQWGFKSGRSTEFLMLHLTEAWRQELDKNRTVGILFIDFKKAFDSICHKTMALKLQASGISGNLYNLIIDYLSGRKQYVEIEGLRLTEAEVRFGVPQGSILGPKLFSIYVNDLPEVPSSGNLEMFADDTTFSVLFWRLSGWCLCKYSI
;
A
#
# COMPACT_ATOMS: atom_id res chain seq x y z
N MET A 1 3.94 -5.76 -29.98
CA MET A 1 3.01 -5.02 -29.10
C MET A 1 3.73 -3.79 -28.58
N ARG A 2 3.32 -2.59 -28.98
CA ARG A 2 3.88 -1.35 -28.42
C ARG A 2 3.16 -1.06 -27.11
N SER A 3 3.87 -1.05 -25.99
CA SER A 3 3.33 -0.64 -24.70
C SER A 3 3.02 0.85 -24.72
N LEU A 4 1.77 1.22 -24.56
CA LEU A 4 1.38 2.61 -24.34
C LEU A 4 1.82 2.97 -22.90
N GLN A 5 2.78 3.88 -22.77
CA GLN A 5 3.12 4.45 -21.47
C GLN A 5 2.19 5.64 -21.24
N ILE A 6 1.20 5.46 -20.37
CA ILE A 6 0.33 6.56 -19.95
C ILE A 6 1.00 7.22 -18.74
N HIS A 7 1.43 8.47 -18.90
CA HIS A 7 1.80 9.33 -17.80
C HIS A 7 0.51 9.94 -17.24
N VAL A 8 0.03 9.44 -16.14
CA VAL A 8 -1.07 10.10 -15.42
C VAL A 8 -0.50 11.36 -14.76
N ILE A 9 -0.66 12.49 -15.43
CA ILE A 9 -0.45 13.80 -14.83
C ILE A 9 -1.70 14.09 -14.01
N ILE A 10 -1.60 14.03 -12.69
CA ILE A 10 -2.69 14.46 -11.79
C ILE A 10 -2.71 16.00 -11.86
N PRO A 11 -3.78 16.62 -12.36
CA PRO A 11 -3.86 18.08 -12.40
C PRO A 11 -3.86 18.66 -10.98
N ASP A 12 -3.28 19.84 -10.80
CA ASP A 12 -3.27 20.58 -9.52
C ASP A 12 -4.67 20.83 -8.91
N ASN A 13 -5.73 20.69 -9.69
CA ASN A 13 -7.14 20.81 -9.26
C ASN A 13 -7.74 19.52 -8.66
N SER A 14 -6.96 18.48 -8.42
CA SER A 14 -7.43 17.21 -7.84
C SER A 14 -8.01 17.33 -6.42
N PHE A 15 -7.78 18.46 -5.73
CA PHE A 15 -8.32 18.72 -4.39
C PHE A 15 -9.86 18.61 -4.33
N ASN A 16 -10.56 19.07 -5.37
CA ASN A 16 -12.03 19.03 -5.42
C ASN A 16 -12.58 17.61 -5.65
N ILE A 17 -11.86 16.76 -6.37
CA ILE A 17 -12.28 15.36 -6.62
C ILE A 17 -12.16 14.56 -5.32
N PHE A 18 -11.06 14.72 -4.57
CA PHE A 18 -10.86 14.03 -3.29
C PHE A 18 -11.93 14.44 -2.26
N HIS A 19 -12.32 15.70 -2.22
CA HIS A 19 -13.32 16.18 -1.28
C HIS A 19 -14.71 15.60 -1.56
N HIS A 20 -15.05 15.33 -2.81
CA HIS A 20 -16.36 14.81 -3.17
C HIS A 20 -16.53 13.33 -2.84
N ILE A 21 -15.47 12.53 -2.97
CA ILE A 21 -15.48 11.07 -2.73
C ILE A 21 -15.54 10.76 -1.21
N TYR A 22 -14.92 11.61 -0.38
CA TYR A 22 -14.78 11.36 1.06
C TYR A 22 -15.63 12.27 1.95
N GLN A 23 -16.60 13.02 1.39
CA GLN A 23 -17.43 13.98 2.15
C GLN A 23 -18.19 13.37 3.35
N VAL A 24 -18.25 12.06 3.46
CA VAL A 24 -19.03 11.36 4.51
C VAL A 24 -18.20 10.28 5.22
N SER A 25 -16.87 10.28 5.08
CA SER A 25 -16.06 9.29 5.79
C SER A 25 -16.16 9.49 7.30
N PRO A 26 -16.49 8.47 8.07
CA PRO A 26 -16.50 8.56 9.53
C PRO A 26 -15.10 8.91 10.05
N THR A 27 -15.04 9.61 11.18
CA THR A 27 -13.75 9.85 11.85
C THR A 27 -13.24 8.56 12.47
N ILE A 28 -11.95 8.27 12.28
CA ILE A 28 -11.33 7.09 12.87
C ILE A 28 -11.37 7.14 14.40
N GLU A 29 -11.71 6.00 15.00
CA GLU A 29 -11.62 5.87 16.45
C GLU A 29 -10.17 6.01 16.93
N PRO A 30 -9.93 6.68 18.08
CA PRO A 30 -8.58 6.85 18.60
C PRO A 30 -7.85 5.52 18.80
N LEU A 31 -6.66 5.40 18.26
CA LEU A 31 -5.82 4.22 18.45
C LEU A 31 -5.49 4.07 19.94
N LYS A 32 -5.87 2.93 20.52
CA LYS A 32 -5.49 2.54 21.88
C LYS A 32 -4.43 1.44 21.81
N ILE A 33 -3.28 1.72 22.41
CA ILE A 33 -2.17 0.77 22.51
C ILE A 33 -2.26 0.06 23.86
N ASN A 34 -2.13 -1.25 23.83
CA ASN A 34 -1.97 -2.07 25.03
C ASN A 34 -1.11 -3.30 24.70
N SER A 35 -0.56 -3.94 25.73
CA SER A 35 0.33 -5.09 25.58
C SER A 35 -0.29 -6.26 24.82
N GLN A 36 -1.60 -6.49 24.94
CA GLN A 36 -2.29 -7.57 24.22
C GLN A 36 -2.36 -7.31 22.70
N LYS A 37 -2.64 -6.06 22.28
CA LYS A 37 -2.60 -5.68 20.85
C LYS A 37 -1.19 -5.85 20.29
N ILE A 38 -0.19 -5.37 21.03
CA ILE A 38 1.22 -5.53 20.65
C ILE A 38 1.60 -7.00 20.55
N LYS A 39 1.22 -7.83 21.53
CA LYS A 39 1.48 -9.27 21.52
C LYS A 39 0.88 -9.95 20.28
N ARG A 40 -0.37 -9.65 19.95
CA ARG A 40 -1.02 -10.18 18.74
C ARG A 40 -0.28 -9.72 17.46
N ALA A 41 0.07 -8.45 17.36
CA ALA A 41 0.84 -7.93 16.23
C ALA A 41 2.23 -8.58 16.16
N PHE A 42 2.89 -8.76 17.32
CA PHE A 42 4.17 -9.43 17.42
C PHE A 42 4.10 -10.87 16.86
N ASP A 43 3.13 -11.67 17.32
CA ASP A 43 2.96 -13.06 16.84
C ASP A 43 2.68 -13.15 15.34
N LYS A 44 1.93 -12.21 14.81
CA LYS A 44 1.59 -12.14 13.38
C LYS A 44 2.79 -11.71 12.53
N CYS A 45 3.55 -10.70 12.99
CA CYS A 45 4.58 -10.03 12.19
C CYS A 45 5.97 -10.65 12.36
N VAL A 46 6.30 -11.17 13.56
CA VAL A 46 7.63 -11.67 13.89
C VAL A 46 7.73 -13.16 13.63
N LYS A 47 8.37 -13.51 12.52
CA LYS A 47 8.57 -14.91 12.11
C LYS A 47 10.05 -15.28 12.23
N PRO A 48 10.39 -16.40 12.91
CA PRO A 48 11.76 -16.94 12.92
C PRO A 48 12.26 -17.17 11.48
N GLY A 49 13.55 -16.88 11.25
CA GLY A 49 14.17 -17.07 9.93
C GLY A 49 14.02 -15.91 8.96
N LYS A 50 13.26 -14.85 9.29
CA LYS A 50 13.26 -13.59 8.51
C LYS A 50 14.45 -12.72 8.90
N GLY A 51 14.98 -11.98 7.91
CA GLY A 51 16.12 -11.06 8.11
C GLY A 51 15.79 -9.96 9.12
N SER A 52 16.80 -9.61 9.93
CA SER A 52 16.76 -8.47 10.86
C SER A 52 16.90 -7.14 10.12
N GLY A 53 16.38 -6.09 10.74
CA GLY A 53 16.56 -4.71 10.30
C GLY A 53 17.97 -4.16 10.58
N PRO A 54 18.15 -2.83 10.46
CA PRO A 54 19.40 -2.15 10.78
C PRO A 54 19.89 -2.33 12.22
N ASP A 55 18.98 -2.59 13.16
CA ASP A 55 19.26 -2.86 14.58
C ASP A 55 19.83 -4.24 14.86
N ASN A 56 19.86 -5.13 13.87
CA ASN A 56 20.28 -6.52 13.98
C ASN A 56 19.53 -7.35 15.03
N LEU A 57 18.36 -6.88 15.52
CA LEU A 57 17.55 -7.67 16.45
C LEU A 57 17.00 -8.91 15.75
N SER A 58 17.22 -10.07 16.36
CA SER A 58 16.71 -11.32 15.80
C SER A 58 15.33 -11.67 16.33
N ALA A 59 14.49 -12.19 15.45
CA ALA A 59 13.15 -12.66 15.84
C ALA A 59 13.22 -13.80 16.88
N ARG A 60 14.27 -14.64 16.83
CA ARG A 60 14.47 -15.73 17.81
C ARG A 60 14.75 -15.19 19.20
N GLY A 61 15.64 -14.17 19.32
CA GLY A 61 15.97 -13.55 20.60
C GLY A 61 14.75 -12.89 21.25
N LEU A 62 13.98 -12.13 20.45
CA LEU A 62 12.77 -11.45 20.95
C LEU A 62 11.64 -12.42 21.35
N LYS A 63 11.65 -13.65 20.85
CA LYS A 63 10.66 -14.69 21.20
C LYS A 63 11.01 -15.50 22.44
N LEU A 64 12.15 -15.26 23.08
CA LEU A 64 12.50 -15.93 24.34
C LEU A 64 11.59 -15.50 25.48
N ASP A 65 11.22 -14.21 25.52
CA ASP A 65 10.21 -13.68 26.43
C ASP A 65 9.36 -12.65 25.69
N ASP A 66 8.41 -13.14 24.94
CA ASP A 66 7.57 -12.31 24.04
C ASP A 66 6.55 -11.45 24.82
N TYR A 67 6.21 -11.81 26.06
CA TYR A 67 5.36 -10.99 26.93
C TYR A 67 6.10 -9.77 27.46
N ALA A 68 7.32 -9.93 27.97
CA ALA A 68 8.15 -8.82 28.43
C ALA A 68 8.48 -7.87 27.27
N VAL A 69 8.80 -8.43 26.08
CA VAL A 69 9.05 -7.65 24.86
C VAL A 69 7.79 -6.88 24.45
N ALA A 70 6.62 -7.51 24.43
CA ALA A 70 5.36 -6.84 24.08
C ALA A 70 5.00 -5.73 25.07
N PHE A 71 5.27 -5.93 26.35
CA PHE A 71 5.09 -4.92 27.38
C PHE A 71 6.01 -3.71 27.15
N GLY A 72 7.31 -3.94 26.95
CA GLY A 72 8.26 -2.87 26.66
C GLY A 72 7.92 -2.10 25.38
N PHE A 73 7.52 -2.81 24.32
CA PHE A 73 7.08 -2.18 23.07
C PHE A 73 5.82 -1.35 23.25
N SER A 74 4.87 -1.80 24.09
CA SER A 74 3.63 -1.05 24.31
C SER A 74 3.90 0.32 24.92
N TYR A 75 4.84 0.42 25.86
CA TYR A 75 5.24 1.69 26.46
C TYR A 75 5.84 2.66 25.43
N VAL A 76 6.84 2.20 24.65
CA VAL A 76 7.47 3.03 23.62
C VAL A 76 6.47 3.49 22.56
N MET A 77 5.60 2.59 22.11
CA MET A 77 4.62 2.88 21.07
C MET A 77 3.49 3.80 21.57
N GLU A 78 3.10 3.68 22.84
CA GLU A 78 2.12 4.55 23.47
C GLU A 78 2.67 5.99 23.58
N GLU A 79 3.90 6.17 24.03
CA GLU A 79 4.56 7.48 24.08
C GLU A 79 4.77 8.08 22.69
N SER A 80 5.14 7.25 21.71
CA SER A 80 5.24 7.64 20.31
C SER A 80 3.89 8.14 19.76
N LEU A 81 2.79 7.46 20.08
CA LEU A 81 1.44 7.87 19.66
C LEU A 81 1.01 9.17 20.33
N LYS A 82 1.24 9.32 21.65
CA LYS A 82 0.91 10.55 22.40
C LYS A 82 1.65 11.76 21.87
N SER A 83 2.95 11.60 21.58
CA SER A 83 3.80 12.66 21.02
C SER A 83 3.63 12.84 19.52
N SER A 84 2.88 11.94 18.85
CA SER A 84 2.77 11.87 17.38
C SER A 84 4.13 11.80 16.66
N SER A 85 5.13 11.22 17.31
CA SER A 85 6.51 11.13 16.80
C SER A 85 6.92 9.67 16.64
N TYR A 86 7.16 9.26 15.41
CA TYR A 86 7.63 7.91 15.11
C TYR A 86 9.11 7.75 15.47
N PRO A 87 9.54 6.72 16.20
CA PRO A 87 10.93 6.59 16.63
C PRO A 87 11.92 6.71 15.47
N SER A 88 12.83 7.66 15.55
CA SER A 88 13.76 7.99 14.46
C SER A 88 14.64 6.82 14.04
N GLN A 89 15.06 5.97 14.99
CA GLN A 89 15.82 4.76 14.71
C GLN A 89 15.04 3.75 13.87
N TRP A 90 13.71 3.78 13.90
CA TRP A 90 12.85 2.88 13.11
C TRP A 90 12.56 3.42 11.71
N LYS A 91 12.97 4.66 11.41
CA LYS A 91 12.86 5.27 10.08
C LYS A 91 14.01 4.85 9.15
N LEU A 92 15.06 4.23 9.66
CA LEU A 92 16.15 3.69 8.85
C LEU A 92 15.78 2.30 8.32
N SER A 93 16.04 2.05 7.05
CA SER A 93 15.84 0.74 6.42
C SER A 93 17.10 0.25 5.73
N LYS A 94 17.36 -1.07 5.86
CA LYS A 94 18.37 -1.78 5.10
C LYS A 94 17.74 -2.34 3.83
N VAL A 95 18.22 -1.94 2.67
CA VAL A 95 17.70 -2.41 1.38
C VAL A 95 18.52 -3.58 0.90
N ARG A 96 17.84 -4.69 0.59
CA ARG A 96 18.42 -5.85 -0.08
C ARG A 96 17.89 -5.91 -1.50
N ALA A 97 18.80 -5.93 -2.46
CA ALA A 97 18.48 -6.12 -3.87
C ALA A 97 18.18 -7.61 -4.12
N VAL A 98 16.93 -7.93 -4.47
CA VAL A 98 16.50 -9.28 -4.80
C VAL A 98 16.27 -9.37 -6.30
N PRO A 99 16.95 -10.27 -7.04
CA PRO A 99 16.78 -10.39 -8.48
C PRO A 99 15.37 -10.82 -8.83
N LYS A 100 14.80 -10.21 -9.87
CA LYS A 100 13.47 -10.56 -10.44
C LYS A 100 13.53 -11.87 -11.21
N LYS A 101 14.69 -12.15 -11.87
CA LYS A 101 14.98 -13.36 -12.65
C LYS A 101 16.40 -13.85 -12.33
N GLY A 102 16.69 -15.11 -12.61
CA GLY A 102 17.97 -15.74 -12.21
C GLY A 102 19.25 -15.09 -12.75
N ASN A 103 19.21 -14.46 -13.92
CA ASN A 103 20.38 -13.82 -14.58
C ASN A 103 20.19 -12.30 -14.66
N SER A 104 19.90 -11.66 -13.53
CA SER A 104 19.72 -10.20 -13.48
C SER A 104 21.06 -9.49 -13.41
N SER A 105 21.39 -8.64 -14.39
CA SER A 105 22.61 -7.84 -14.47
C SER A 105 22.38 -6.33 -14.39
N GLU A 106 21.20 -5.88 -14.77
CA GLU A 106 20.86 -4.45 -14.80
C GLU A 106 20.17 -4.01 -13.49
N ARG A 107 20.34 -2.73 -13.13
CA ARG A 107 19.72 -2.17 -11.91
C ARG A 107 18.19 -2.32 -11.88
N GLY A 108 17.53 -2.28 -13.03
CA GLY A 108 16.08 -2.44 -13.19
C GLY A 108 15.58 -3.87 -12.90
N ASP A 109 16.47 -4.86 -12.90
CA ASP A 109 16.16 -6.27 -12.72
C ASP A 109 16.06 -6.68 -11.25
N PHE A 110 16.28 -5.78 -10.32
CA PHE A 110 16.21 -6.05 -8.89
C PHE A 110 14.98 -5.41 -8.25
N ARG A 111 14.42 -6.12 -7.26
CA ARG A 111 13.43 -5.56 -6.33
C ARG A 111 14.15 -5.06 -5.09
N PRO A 112 14.04 -3.76 -4.73
CA PRO A 112 14.64 -3.24 -3.50
C PRO A 112 13.76 -3.60 -2.29
N ILE A 113 14.06 -4.68 -1.62
CA ILE A 113 13.31 -5.10 -0.43
C ILE A 113 13.88 -4.41 0.81
N SER A 114 13.07 -3.61 1.48
CA SER A 114 13.42 -2.91 2.72
C SER A 114 13.29 -3.85 3.92
N LEU A 115 14.40 -4.11 4.57
CA LEU A 115 14.45 -4.80 5.86
C LEU A 115 14.32 -3.73 6.96
N LEU A 116 13.19 -3.75 7.64
CA LEU A 116 12.84 -2.84 8.73
C LEU A 116 13.10 -3.49 10.08
N ASN A 117 13.31 -2.67 11.09
CA ASN A 117 13.42 -3.09 12.48
C ASN A 117 12.18 -3.85 12.93
N ILE A 118 12.36 -4.88 13.73
CA ILE A 118 11.22 -5.71 14.20
C ILE A 118 10.20 -4.88 14.99
N PRO A 119 10.61 -4.00 15.94
CA PRO A 119 9.66 -3.12 16.62
C PRO A 119 8.85 -2.25 15.67
N SER A 120 9.49 -1.72 14.61
CA SER A 120 8.80 -0.96 13.55
C SER A 120 7.70 -1.78 12.91
N LYS A 121 7.98 -3.02 12.50
CA LYS A 121 6.97 -3.91 11.89
C LYS A 121 5.81 -4.23 12.83
N VAL A 122 6.09 -4.45 14.12
CA VAL A 122 5.04 -4.67 15.11
C VAL A 122 4.15 -3.44 15.24
N TYR A 123 4.74 -2.24 15.30
CA TYR A 123 3.99 -0.99 15.38
C TYR A 123 3.17 -0.73 14.11
N GLU A 124 3.77 -0.94 12.95
CA GLU A 124 3.06 -0.88 11.67
C GLU A 124 1.88 -1.85 11.61
N GLY A 125 2.02 -3.04 12.22
CA GLY A 125 0.95 -4.03 12.33
C GLY A 125 -0.23 -3.53 13.15
N VAL A 126 0.03 -2.87 14.28
CA VAL A 126 -1.01 -2.28 15.15
C VAL A 126 -1.71 -1.11 14.46
N ILE A 127 -0.95 -0.21 13.86
CA ILE A 127 -1.50 0.92 13.08
C ILE A 127 -2.35 0.39 11.92
N GLY A 128 -1.81 -0.57 11.18
CA GLY A 128 -2.46 -1.15 10.03
C GLY A 128 -3.77 -1.88 10.35
N GLU A 129 -3.83 -2.61 11.47
CA GLU A 129 -5.07 -3.25 11.93
C GLU A 129 -6.16 -2.19 12.25
N THR A 130 -5.76 -1.08 12.87
CA THR A 130 -6.70 0.02 13.19
C THR A 130 -7.24 0.67 11.91
N ILE A 131 -6.39 0.88 10.90
CA ILE A 131 -6.81 1.39 9.60
C ILE A 131 -7.75 0.40 8.91
N ASP A 132 -7.42 -0.90 8.91
CA ASP A 132 -8.28 -1.93 8.28
C ASP A 132 -9.68 -1.94 8.91
N CYS A 133 -9.77 -1.94 10.23
CA CYS A 133 -11.07 -1.88 10.92
C CYS A 133 -11.85 -0.62 10.51
N HIS A 134 -11.21 0.55 10.52
CA HIS A 134 -11.84 1.80 10.12
C HIS A 134 -12.36 1.76 8.67
N PHE A 135 -11.59 1.22 7.74
CA PHE A 135 -11.98 1.13 6.33
C PHE A 135 -13.08 0.10 6.09
N ILE A 136 -13.10 -1.00 6.85
CA ILE A 136 -14.13 -2.05 6.76
C ILE A 136 -15.43 -1.54 7.38
N ASP A 137 -15.37 -1.07 8.62
CA ASP A 137 -16.53 -0.66 9.41
C ASP A 137 -17.20 0.59 8.81
N GLY A 138 -16.39 1.50 8.25
CA GLY A 138 -16.85 2.71 7.57
C GLY A 138 -17.29 2.50 6.12
N GLY A 139 -17.12 1.31 5.54
CA GLY A 139 -17.42 1.05 4.13
C GLY A 139 -16.60 1.90 3.14
N ILE A 140 -15.43 2.41 3.58
CA ILE A 140 -14.60 3.34 2.81
C ILE A 140 -13.80 2.63 1.71
N SER A 141 -13.52 1.34 1.93
CA SER A 141 -12.66 0.56 1.04
C SER A 141 -13.31 0.29 -0.31
N SER A 142 -12.72 0.76 -1.40
CA SER A 142 -13.20 0.48 -2.76
C SER A 142 -13.37 -1.02 -2.99
N GLN A 143 -14.51 -1.43 -3.55
CA GLN A 143 -14.77 -2.82 -3.90
C GLN A 143 -13.91 -3.31 -5.07
N SER A 144 -13.44 -2.40 -5.90
CA SER A 144 -12.59 -2.68 -7.06
C SER A 144 -11.12 -2.98 -6.70
N GLN A 145 -10.69 -2.77 -5.44
CA GLN A 145 -9.37 -3.21 -5.00
C GLN A 145 -9.44 -4.61 -4.40
N TRP A 146 -8.77 -5.56 -5.03
CA TRP A 146 -8.71 -6.96 -4.61
C TRP A 146 -7.44 -7.30 -3.84
N GLY A 147 -6.36 -6.59 -4.10
CA GLY A 147 -5.08 -6.79 -3.42
C GLY A 147 -5.12 -6.37 -1.95
N PHE A 148 -4.32 -7.06 -1.13
CA PHE A 148 -4.13 -6.79 0.30
C PHE A 148 -5.38 -6.89 1.19
N LYS A 149 -6.47 -7.46 0.68
CA LYS A 149 -7.72 -7.69 1.40
C LYS A 149 -7.86 -9.16 1.79
N SER A 150 -8.34 -9.40 3.01
CA SER A 150 -8.67 -10.74 3.48
C SER A 150 -9.81 -11.35 2.66
N GLY A 151 -9.72 -12.65 2.34
CA GLY A 151 -10.74 -13.35 1.57
C GLY A 151 -10.76 -13.04 0.07
N ARG A 152 -9.82 -12.25 -0.45
CA ARG A 152 -9.68 -11.94 -1.88
C ARG A 152 -8.36 -12.51 -2.42
N SER A 153 -8.38 -12.99 -3.65
CA SER A 153 -7.21 -13.55 -4.34
C SER A 153 -7.19 -13.16 -5.81
N THR A 154 -6.07 -13.39 -6.48
CA THR A 154 -5.94 -13.21 -7.93
C THR A 154 -6.88 -14.13 -8.70
N GLU A 155 -7.07 -15.35 -8.22
CA GLU A 155 -7.97 -16.33 -8.84
C GLU A 155 -9.42 -15.83 -8.79
N PHE A 156 -9.87 -15.29 -7.65
CA PHE A 156 -11.21 -14.73 -7.54
C PHE A 156 -11.40 -13.49 -8.42
N LEU A 157 -10.38 -12.62 -8.52
CA LEU A 157 -10.44 -11.50 -9.45
C LEU A 157 -10.53 -11.97 -10.90
N MET A 158 -9.72 -12.94 -11.30
CA MET A 158 -9.76 -13.50 -12.66
C MET A 158 -11.11 -14.12 -12.97
N LEU A 159 -11.69 -14.85 -12.02
CA LEU A 159 -13.03 -15.42 -12.18
C LEU A 159 -14.08 -14.31 -12.31
N HIS A 160 -14.03 -13.28 -11.48
CA HIS A 160 -14.92 -12.13 -11.54
C HIS A 160 -14.85 -11.42 -12.90
N LEU A 161 -13.65 -11.11 -13.38
CA LEU A 161 -13.44 -10.43 -14.66
C LEU A 161 -13.92 -11.28 -15.84
N THR A 162 -13.52 -12.56 -15.88
CA THR A 162 -13.87 -13.44 -17.00
C THR A 162 -15.37 -13.67 -17.07
N GLU A 163 -16.04 -13.84 -15.93
CA GLU A 163 -17.49 -14.01 -15.89
C GLU A 163 -18.23 -12.72 -16.31
N ALA A 164 -17.78 -11.55 -15.83
CA ALA A 164 -18.36 -10.29 -16.26
C ALA A 164 -18.21 -10.06 -17.77
N TRP A 165 -17.03 -10.34 -18.33
CA TRP A 165 -16.81 -10.22 -19.78
C TRP A 165 -17.61 -11.22 -20.58
N ARG A 166 -17.74 -12.49 -20.12
CA ARG A 166 -18.56 -13.52 -20.78
C ARG A 166 -20.01 -13.08 -20.84
N GLN A 167 -20.58 -12.59 -19.75
CA GLN A 167 -21.97 -12.11 -19.72
C GLN A 167 -22.21 -10.96 -20.71
N GLU A 168 -21.25 -10.09 -20.94
CA GLU A 168 -21.39 -9.00 -21.91
C GLU A 168 -21.27 -9.50 -23.37
N LEU A 169 -20.37 -10.46 -23.62
CA LEU A 169 -20.25 -11.11 -24.92
C LEU A 169 -21.55 -11.90 -25.30
N ASP A 170 -22.19 -12.57 -24.34
CA ASP A 170 -23.46 -13.26 -24.52
C ASP A 170 -24.59 -12.29 -24.91
N LYS A 171 -24.50 -11.02 -24.50
CA LYS A 171 -25.41 -9.93 -24.91
C LYS A 171 -25.05 -9.29 -26.26
N ASN A 172 -24.20 -9.94 -27.07
CA ASN A 172 -23.65 -9.37 -28.32
C ASN A 172 -22.93 -8.04 -28.19
N ARG A 173 -22.31 -7.77 -27.04
CA ARG A 173 -21.43 -6.61 -26.83
C ARG A 173 -19.99 -6.98 -27.13
N THR A 174 -19.18 -5.96 -27.43
CA THR A 174 -17.73 -6.08 -27.52
C THR A 174 -17.11 -5.54 -26.23
N VAL A 175 -16.19 -6.27 -25.64
CA VAL A 175 -15.44 -5.84 -24.45
C VAL A 175 -14.05 -5.42 -24.87
N GLY A 176 -13.72 -4.14 -24.65
CA GLY A 176 -12.35 -3.63 -24.75
C GLY A 176 -11.66 -3.76 -23.40
N ILE A 177 -10.44 -4.26 -23.37
CA ILE A 177 -9.68 -4.47 -22.13
C ILE A 177 -8.33 -3.76 -22.24
N LEU A 178 -7.97 -2.99 -21.20
CA LEU A 178 -6.68 -2.35 -21.05
C LEU A 178 -6.04 -2.81 -19.73
N PHE A 179 -4.85 -3.39 -19.82
CA PHE A 179 -4.02 -3.69 -18.65
C PHE A 179 -3.05 -2.54 -18.41
N ILE A 180 -3.06 -2.01 -17.19
CA ILE A 180 -2.25 -0.87 -16.77
C ILE A 180 -1.26 -1.35 -15.71
N ASP A 181 0.03 -1.11 -15.93
CA ASP A 181 1.12 -1.41 -14.99
C ASP A 181 1.74 -0.09 -14.51
N PHE A 182 1.69 0.16 -13.21
CA PHE A 182 2.27 1.36 -12.61
C PHE A 182 3.77 1.19 -12.41
N LYS A 183 4.55 2.01 -13.08
CA LYS A 183 6.00 2.00 -12.90
C LYS A 183 6.38 2.41 -11.47
N LYS A 184 6.99 1.48 -10.72
CA LYS A 184 7.43 1.70 -9.32
C LYS A 184 6.31 2.22 -8.40
N ALA A 185 5.14 1.60 -8.47
CA ALA A 185 3.92 2.02 -7.77
C ALA A 185 4.15 2.42 -6.30
N PHE A 186 4.82 1.57 -5.52
CA PHE A 186 5.13 1.83 -4.11
C PHE A 186 6.15 2.95 -3.91
N ASP A 187 7.11 3.09 -4.80
CA ASP A 187 8.19 4.08 -4.68
C ASP A 187 7.77 5.49 -5.16
N SER A 188 6.64 5.59 -5.89
CA SER A 188 6.15 6.84 -6.50
C SER A 188 5.08 7.57 -5.68
N ILE A 189 4.65 7.01 -4.55
CA ILE A 189 3.63 7.64 -3.68
C ILE A 189 4.10 9.02 -3.23
N CYS A 190 3.35 10.06 -3.57
CA CYS A 190 3.59 11.41 -3.11
C CYS A 190 3.08 11.59 -1.67
N HIS A 191 3.97 11.95 -0.72
CA HIS A 191 3.60 12.08 0.69
C HIS A 191 2.59 13.22 0.93
N LYS A 192 2.64 14.30 0.14
CA LYS A 192 1.65 15.40 0.23
C LYS A 192 0.25 14.92 -0.16
N THR A 193 0.14 14.21 -1.28
CA THR A 193 -1.14 13.62 -1.73
C THR A 193 -1.62 12.56 -0.75
N MET A 194 -0.72 11.74 -0.19
CA MET A 194 -1.06 10.77 0.85
C MET A 194 -1.67 11.45 2.08
N ALA A 195 -1.09 12.56 2.52
CA ALA A 195 -1.61 13.32 3.65
C ALA A 195 -3.07 13.77 3.43
N LEU A 196 -3.39 14.28 2.24
CA LEU A 196 -4.75 14.67 1.88
C LEU A 196 -5.71 13.47 1.86
N LYS A 197 -5.29 12.34 1.28
CA LYS A 197 -6.11 11.13 1.21
C LYS A 197 -6.36 10.50 2.58
N LEU A 198 -5.40 10.55 3.49
CA LEU A 198 -5.58 10.12 4.88
C LEU A 198 -6.65 10.97 5.58
N GLN A 199 -6.58 12.29 5.46
CA GLN A 199 -7.59 13.19 6.04
C GLN A 199 -8.97 12.96 5.43
N ALA A 200 -9.04 12.87 4.11
CA ALA A 200 -10.29 12.60 3.39
C ALA A 200 -10.92 11.25 3.79
N SER A 201 -10.09 10.26 4.15
CA SER A 201 -10.54 8.97 4.67
C SER A 201 -10.95 8.99 6.15
N GLY A 202 -11.01 10.16 6.80
CA GLY A 202 -11.38 10.30 8.21
C GLY A 202 -10.25 10.02 9.21
N ILE A 203 -9.01 9.78 8.73
CA ILE A 203 -7.85 9.59 9.62
C ILE A 203 -7.38 10.95 10.11
N SER A 204 -7.43 11.17 11.42
CA SER A 204 -7.17 12.46 12.06
C SER A 204 -6.41 12.32 13.38
N GLY A 205 -6.10 13.46 14.02
CA GLY A 205 -5.49 13.50 15.35
C GLY A 205 -4.08 12.92 15.40
N ASN A 206 -3.75 12.30 16.53
CA ASN A 206 -2.40 11.77 16.79
C ASN A 206 -2.01 10.66 15.79
N LEU A 207 -2.96 9.84 15.37
CA LEU A 207 -2.69 8.77 14.40
C LEU A 207 -2.32 9.35 13.03
N TYR A 208 -3.03 10.37 12.56
CA TYR A 208 -2.68 11.06 11.32
C TYR A 208 -1.26 11.64 11.38
N ASN A 209 -0.98 12.42 12.44
CA ASN A 209 0.33 13.05 12.61
C ASN A 209 1.45 11.99 12.70
N LEU A 210 1.20 10.89 13.40
CA LEU A 210 2.13 9.77 13.50
C LEU A 210 2.43 9.11 12.14
N ILE A 211 1.42 8.94 11.28
CA ILE A 211 1.61 8.37 9.94
C ILE A 211 2.40 9.36 9.06
N ILE A 212 2.13 10.66 9.16
CA ILE A 212 2.90 11.68 8.44
C ILE A 212 4.36 11.68 8.90
N ASP A 213 4.59 11.60 10.21
CA ASP A 213 5.95 11.52 10.75
C ASP A 213 6.64 10.20 10.39
N TYR A 214 5.91 9.07 10.34
CA TYR A 214 6.42 7.79 9.83
C TYR A 214 6.94 7.89 8.40
N LEU A 215 6.28 8.67 7.53
CA LEU A 215 6.69 8.87 6.14
C LEU A 215 7.85 9.87 6.01
N SER A 216 7.99 10.79 6.96
CA SER A 216 8.93 11.90 6.90
C SER A 216 10.31 11.52 7.45
N GLY A 217 11.38 12.10 6.86
CA GLY A 217 12.74 11.93 7.36
C GLY A 217 13.28 10.50 7.33
N ARG A 218 12.70 9.64 6.50
CA ARG A 218 13.17 8.26 6.33
C ARG A 218 14.48 8.22 5.57
N LYS A 219 15.31 7.25 5.95
CA LYS A 219 16.58 6.97 5.28
C LYS A 219 16.70 5.49 4.94
N GLN A 220 17.48 5.21 3.91
CA GLN A 220 17.79 3.86 3.52
C GLN A 220 19.26 3.71 3.10
N TYR A 221 19.80 2.53 3.28
CA TYR A 221 21.10 2.15 2.74
C TYR A 221 21.02 0.77 2.11
N VAL A 222 21.85 0.54 1.11
CA VAL A 222 21.98 -0.78 0.48
C VAL A 222 23.15 -1.52 1.14
N GLU A 223 22.97 -2.81 1.41
CA GLU A 223 24.02 -3.69 1.89
C GLU A 223 24.27 -4.81 0.86
N ILE A 224 25.50 -4.91 0.39
CA ILE A 224 25.93 -5.93 -0.58
C ILE A 224 27.16 -6.64 0.00
N GLU A 225 27.08 -7.94 0.20
CA GLU A 225 28.19 -8.78 0.72
C GLU A 225 28.79 -8.24 2.04
N GLY A 226 27.96 -7.70 2.91
CA GLY A 226 28.37 -7.12 4.18
C GLY A 226 28.90 -5.68 4.10
N LEU A 227 29.03 -5.11 2.91
CA LEU A 227 29.39 -3.71 2.71
C LEU A 227 28.14 -2.83 2.75
N ARG A 228 28.12 -1.89 3.69
CA ARG A 228 27.08 -0.87 3.80
C ARG A 228 27.44 0.33 2.93
N LEU A 229 26.55 0.68 2.00
CA LEU A 229 26.67 1.90 1.20
C LEU A 229 26.15 3.14 1.98
N THR A 230 26.41 4.33 1.42
CA THR A 230 25.96 5.60 1.99
C THR A 230 24.43 5.65 2.13
N GLU A 231 23.98 6.26 3.23
CA GLU A 231 22.54 6.49 3.46
C GLU A 231 22.00 7.51 2.47
N ALA A 232 20.79 7.22 1.96
CA ALA A 232 20.03 8.12 1.11
C ALA A 232 18.69 8.45 1.76
N GLU A 233 18.23 9.67 1.59
CA GLU A 233 16.89 10.09 1.98
C GLU A 233 15.82 9.47 1.09
N VAL A 234 14.69 9.10 1.71
CA VAL A 234 13.48 8.63 1.02
C VAL A 234 12.44 9.75 1.07
N ARG A 235 12.27 10.44 -0.04
CA ARG A 235 11.35 11.60 -0.16
C ARG A 235 9.98 11.24 -0.73
N PHE A 236 9.86 10.09 -1.35
CA PHE A 236 8.66 9.55 -1.99
C PHE A 236 8.52 8.07 -1.66
N GLY A 237 7.31 7.58 -1.81
CA GLY A 237 7.03 6.16 -1.67
C GLY A 237 6.91 5.68 -0.24
N VAL A 238 6.67 4.38 -0.15
CA VAL A 238 6.61 3.62 1.10
C VAL A 238 7.61 2.45 1.04
N PRO A 239 8.19 2.01 2.17
CA PRO A 239 9.19 0.96 2.15
C PRO A 239 8.62 -0.36 1.61
N GLN A 240 9.20 -0.91 0.55
CA GLN A 240 8.83 -2.22 0.03
C GLN A 240 9.25 -3.31 1.02
N GLY A 241 8.28 -3.92 1.69
CA GLY A 241 8.52 -4.89 2.78
C GLY A 241 8.06 -4.40 4.15
N SER A 242 7.49 -3.19 4.24
CA SER A 242 6.74 -2.72 5.41
C SER A 242 5.35 -3.39 5.45
N ILE A 243 4.75 -3.38 6.63
CA ILE A 243 3.38 -3.89 6.85
C ILE A 243 2.36 -2.79 6.55
N LEU A 244 2.72 -1.56 6.83
CA LEU A 244 1.87 -0.39 6.60
C LEU A 244 1.87 0.05 5.13
N GLY A 245 2.96 -0.19 4.39
CA GLY A 245 3.10 0.23 2.99
C GLY A 245 1.96 -0.21 2.08
N PRO A 246 1.58 -1.51 2.04
CA PRO A 246 0.46 -1.98 1.23
C PRO A 246 -0.87 -1.30 1.57
N LYS A 247 -1.11 -0.97 2.85
CA LYS A 247 -2.33 -0.29 3.30
C LYS A 247 -2.35 1.17 2.84
N LEU A 248 -1.23 1.87 3.00
CA LEU A 248 -1.08 3.23 2.50
C LEU A 248 -1.21 3.28 0.97
N PHE A 249 -0.65 2.30 0.26
CA PHE A 249 -0.87 2.19 -1.19
C PHE A 249 -2.36 2.00 -1.52
N SER A 250 -3.07 1.11 -0.83
CA SER A 250 -4.51 0.89 -1.04
C SER A 250 -5.32 2.16 -0.79
N ILE A 251 -4.97 2.96 0.25
CA ILE A 251 -5.59 4.27 0.50
C ILE A 251 -5.28 5.23 -0.66
N TYR A 252 -4.03 5.22 -1.15
CA TYR A 252 -3.58 6.12 -2.19
C TYR A 252 -4.34 5.94 -3.51
N VAL A 253 -4.70 4.70 -3.86
CA VAL A 253 -5.41 4.36 -5.10
C VAL A 253 -6.90 4.08 -4.89
N ASN A 254 -7.44 4.30 -3.69
CA ASN A 254 -8.81 3.91 -3.33
C ASN A 254 -9.88 4.57 -4.20
N ASP A 255 -9.63 5.79 -4.66
CA ASP A 255 -10.50 6.59 -5.51
C ASP A 255 -10.25 6.41 -7.03
N LEU A 256 -9.24 5.64 -7.41
CA LEU A 256 -8.91 5.43 -8.82
C LEU A 256 -10.07 4.86 -9.66
N PRO A 257 -10.92 3.96 -9.14
CA PRO A 257 -12.08 3.46 -9.88
C PRO A 257 -13.15 4.51 -10.22
N GLU A 258 -13.15 5.65 -9.51
CA GLU A 258 -14.09 6.76 -9.72
C GLU A 258 -13.64 7.70 -10.86
N VAL A 259 -12.38 7.59 -11.30
CA VAL A 259 -11.80 8.48 -12.32
C VAL A 259 -12.39 8.25 -13.71
N PRO A 260 -12.61 7.02 -14.19
CA PRO A 260 -13.20 6.80 -15.51
C PRO A 260 -14.68 7.19 -15.51
N SER A 261 -15.10 8.02 -16.46
CA SER A 261 -16.52 8.37 -16.66
C SER A 261 -17.35 7.20 -17.23
N SER A 262 -16.71 6.17 -17.75
CA SER A 262 -17.35 4.97 -18.29
C SER A 262 -16.40 3.77 -18.20
N GLY A 263 -16.96 2.57 -18.09
CA GLY A 263 -16.20 1.32 -17.93
C GLY A 263 -15.98 0.93 -16.48
N ASN A 264 -15.35 -0.23 -16.29
CA ASN A 264 -15.07 -0.80 -14.98
C ASN A 264 -13.56 -0.90 -14.79
N LEU A 265 -13.08 -0.48 -13.62
CA LEU A 265 -11.69 -0.56 -13.23
C LEU A 265 -11.56 -1.50 -12.04
N GLU A 266 -10.76 -2.55 -12.20
CA GLU A 266 -10.48 -3.54 -11.16
C GLU A 266 -8.97 -3.60 -10.91
N MET A 267 -8.57 -3.70 -9.63
CA MET A 267 -7.17 -3.65 -9.22
C MET A 267 -6.80 -4.87 -8.37
N PHE A 268 -5.61 -5.39 -8.60
CA PHE A 268 -4.94 -6.28 -7.65
C PHE A 268 -3.61 -5.65 -7.26
N ALA A 269 -3.58 -4.95 -6.13
CA ALA A 269 -2.48 -4.07 -5.76
C ALA A 269 -2.25 -2.98 -6.82
N ASP A 270 -1.10 -2.98 -7.48
CA ASP A 270 -0.72 -2.08 -8.57
C ASP A 270 -1.15 -2.57 -9.96
N ASP A 271 -1.42 -3.87 -10.13
CA ASP A 271 -1.94 -4.39 -11.39
C ASP A 271 -3.40 -3.92 -11.57
N THR A 272 -3.65 -3.16 -12.63
CA THR A 272 -4.95 -2.55 -12.89
C THR A 272 -5.52 -2.99 -14.24
N THR A 273 -6.77 -3.42 -14.23
CA THR A 273 -7.52 -3.82 -15.44
C THR A 273 -8.68 -2.86 -15.63
N PHE A 274 -8.70 -2.20 -16.77
CA PHE A 274 -9.81 -1.35 -17.18
C PHE A 274 -10.58 -2.02 -18.31
N SER A 275 -11.90 -2.16 -18.19
CA SER A 275 -12.75 -2.72 -19.20
C SER A 275 -13.88 -1.79 -19.64
N VAL A 276 -14.11 -1.69 -20.93
CA VAL A 276 -15.11 -0.82 -21.55
C VAL A 276 -16.00 -1.66 -22.47
N LEU A 277 -17.28 -1.34 -22.46
CA LEU A 277 -18.30 -2.04 -23.25
C LEU A 277 -18.67 -1.23 -24.50
N PHE A 278 -18.74 -1.92 -25.65
CA PHE A 278 -19.16 -1.33 -26.90
C PHE A 278 -20.35 -2.12 -27.49
N TRP A 279 -21.31 -1.44 -28.05
CA TRP A 279 -22.32 -2.09 -28.87
C TRP A 279 -21.71 -2.59 -30.16
N ARG A 280 -21.97 -3.81 -30.52
CA ARG A 280 -21.54 -4.37 -31.80
C ARG A 280 -22.39 -3.76 -32.91
N LEU A 281 -21.89 -2.67 -33.49
CA LEU A 281 -22.46 -2.12 -34.71
C LEU A 281 -21.99 -3.02 -35.88
N SER A 282 -22.95 -3.44 -36.74
CA SER A 282 -22.64 -4.15 -37.96
C SER A 282 -21.75 -3.27 -38.86
N GLY A 283 -20.44 -3.56 -38.91
CA GLY A 283 -19.44 -2.84 -39.70
C GLY A 283 -18.88 -1.59 -39.06
N TRP A 284 -17.68 -1.68 -38.48
CA TRP A 284 -16.81 -0.61 -37.96
C TRP A 284 -17.14 -0.04 -36.59
N CYS A 285 -16.34 -0.41 -35.63
CA CYS A 285 -16.35 0.18 -34.28
C CYS A 285 -15.48 1.47 -34.33
N LEU A 286 -16.08 2.66 -34.38
CA LEU A 286 -15.38 3.92 -34.16
C LEU A 286 -15.49 4.32 -32.69
N CYS A 287 -14.42 4.14 -31.93
CA CYS A 287 -14.23 4.78 -30.64
C CYS A 287 -14.08 6.29 -30.83
N LYS A 288 -15.11 7.07 -30.48
CA LYS A 288 -14.93 8.48 -30.12
C LYS A 288 -14.87 8.58 -28.62
N TYR A 289 -13.70 8.48 -28.04
CA TYR A 289 -13.44 8.92 -26.68
C TYR A 289 -12.26 9.87 -26.68
N SER A 290 -12.53 11.10 -26.25
CA SER A 290 -11.51 12.03 -25.81
C SER A 290 -11.09 11.61 -24.40
N ILE A 291 -9.79 11.35 -24.23
CA ILE A 291 -9.15 11.10 -22.93
C ILE A 291 -8.99 12.45 -22.21
#